data_f5c24aa509315dfdb21fc44dd2494657
#
_entry.id   f5c24aa509315dfdb21fc44dd2494657
#
_cell.length_a   1.000
_cell.length_b   1.000
_cell.length_c   1.000
_cell.angle_alpha   90.00
_cell.angle_beta   90.00
_cell.angle_gamma   90.00
#
_symmetry.space_group_name_H-M   'P 1'
#
loop_
_entity.id
_entity.type
_entity.pdbx_description
1 polymer ?
#
loop_
_entity_poly.entity_id
_entity_poly.type
_entity_poly.pdbx_seq_one_letter_code
_entity_poly.pdbx_strand_id
1 'polypeptide(L)'
;KAFDKLNWHWWPSDNYVDSNYFKNKWEFIGSHALMDRTSVSSTDNKYWPEAKKYGATIISGARVKKIITNNEQRATGVEYIKNGKEISINANNVVIACNAIGTARLLLMSSSRNHQNGLGNSSGLVGKNLMFHPYSFIRGRFEGENKFFNGPTANILMSQQFYETDKNRGFVRGFSLQMVRNHGPAMTALELDWGENHHEQFSESFGNILGFSIIAEDLAEEKNYISVDSR
;
A
#
# COMPACT_ATOMS: atom_id res chain seq x y z
N LYS A 1 17.85 -16.74 13.27
CA LYS A 1 17.96 -18.10 13.91
C LYS A 1 16.86 -19.08 13.47
N ALA A 2 15.54 -18.71 13.48
CA ALA A 2 14.49 -19.64 13.07
C ALA A 2 14.56 -19.95 11.57
N PHE A 3 14.61 -18.92 10.74
CA PHE A 3 14.75 -19.08 9.28
C PHE A 3 16.07 -19.77 8.90
N ASP A 4 17.17 -19.47 9.61
CA ASP A 4 18.46 -20.15 9.37
C ASP A 4 18.36 -21.65 9.70
N LYS A 5 17.64 -22.02 10.77
CA LYS A 5 17.39 -23.42 11.10
C LYS A 5 16.53 -24.15 10.07
N LEU A 6 15.63 -23.41 9.41
CA LEU A 6 14.78 -23.93 8.33
C LEU A 6 15.48 -23.86 6.96
N ASN A 7 16.69 -23.30 6.91
CA ASN A 7 17.41 -23.00 5.66
C ASN A 7 16.58 -22.16 4.70
N TRP A 8 15.83 -21.20 5.24
CA TRP A 8 15.04 -20.25 4.45
C TRP A 8 15.83 -18.98 4.22
N HIS A 9 15.76 -18.46 3.00
CA HIS A 9 16.32 -17.17 2.66
C HIS A 9 15.50 -16.04 3.29
N TRP A 10 16.18 -15.06 3.89
CA TRP A 10 15.54 -13.92 4.53
C TRP A 10 16.48 -12.71 4.55
N TRP A 11 15.90 -11.52 4.69
CA TRP A 11 16.66 -10.29 4.88
C TRP A 11 15.87 -9.27 5.70
N PRO A 12 16.54 -8.24 6.30
CA PRO A 12 15.86 -7.12 6.91
C PRO A 12 15.01 -6.41 5.87
N SER A 13 13.75 -6.12 6.21
CA SER A 13 12.86 -5.40 5.32
C SER A 13 13.29 -3.95 5.14
N ASP A 14 13.11 -3.41 3.94
CA ASP A 14 13.22 -1.98 3.70
C ASP A 14 12.21 -1.21 4.56
N ASN A 15 12.67 -0.08 5.08
CA ASN A 15 11.84 0.74 5.95
C ASN A 15 11.93 2.21 5.53
N TYR A 16 10.81 2.91 5.61
CA TYR A 16 10.70 4.33 5.29
C TYR A 16 10.98 5.26 6.48
N VAL A 17 11.47 4.71 7.57
CA VAL A 17 11.76 5.45 8.81
C VAL A 17 13.22 5.87 8.84
N ASP A 18 13.49 7.14 9.22
CA ASP A 18 14.83 7.63 9.36
C ASP A 18 15.59 6.88 10.47
N SER A 19 16.66 6.17 10.10
CA SER A 19 17.45 5.40 11.03
C SER A 19 18.13 6.26 12.12
N ASN A 20 18.38 7.54 11.86
CA ASN A 20 18.95 8.46 12.85
C ASN A 20 17.94 8.80 13.95
N TYR A 21 16.65 8.83 13.62
CA TYR A 21 15.60 9.05 14.60
C TYR A 21 15.58 7.96 15.68
N PHE A 22 15.90 6.72 15.30
CA PHE A 22 15.86 5.58 16.20
C PHE A 22 17.13 5.37 17.02
N LYS A 23 18.24 5.99 16.69
CA LYS A 23 19.51 5.80 17.43
C LYS A 23 19.38 6.06 18.93
N ASN A 24 18.43 6.90 19.34
CA ASN A 24 18.26 7.34 20.72
C ASN A 24 16.86 7.09 21.31
N LYS A 25 15.92 6.49 20.55
CA LYS A 25 14.51 6.37 20.94
C LYS A 25 13.91 5.01 20.55
N TRP A 26 14.58 3.94 20.91
CA TRP A 26 14.05 2.58 20.69
C TRP A 26 12.84 2.24 21.58
N GLU A 27 12.44 3.15 22.42
CA GLU A 27 11.28 2.98 23.30
C GLU A 27 10.02 3.29 22.52
N PHE A 28 9.27 2.25 22.30
CA PHE A 28 7.87 2.26 21.89
C PHE A 28 7.49 3.12 20.67
N ILE A 29 7.29 2.48 19.54
CA ILE A 29 6.51 3.03 18.43
C ILE A 29 5.46 1.99 18.03
N GLY A 30 4.33 2.02 18.72
CA GLY A 30 3.30 0.99 18.59
C GLY A 30 2.35 1.14 17.41
N SER A 31 2.29 2.28 16.73
CA SER A 31 1.47 2.42 15.52
C SER A 31 1.93 3.58 14.65
N HIS A 32 1.64 3.51 13.36
CA HIS A 32 1.90 4.57 12.38
C HIS A 32 1.25 5.91 12.76
N ALA A 33 0.16 5.89 13.52
CA ALA A 33 -0.56 7.08 13.95
C ALA A 33 0.16 7.91 15.01
N LEU A 34 1.14 7.33 15.69
CA LEU A 34 1.91 8.00 16.74
C LEU A 34 3.30 8.42 16.27
N MET A 35 3.65 8.16 15.00
CA MET A 35 4.93 8.57 14.45
C MET A 35 4.93 10.07 14.16
N ASP A 36 5.98 10.73 14.63
CA ASP A 36 6.31 12.07 14.16
C ASP A 36 6.51 12.02 12.63
N ARG A 37 5.76 12.85 11.89
CA ARG A 37 5.85 12.93 10.41
C ARG A 37 7.27 13.23 9.93
N THR A 38 8.13 13.77 10.77
CA THR A 38 9.54 14.06 10.43
C THR A 38 10.41 12.82 10.40
N SER A 39 10.04 11.77 11.12
CA SER A 39 10.77 10.50 11.17
C SER A 39 10.41 9.54 10.06
N VAL A 40 9.31 9.79 9.36
CA VAL A 40 8.78 8.95 8.28
C VAL A 40 9.06 9.60 6.94
N SER A 41 9.68 8.89 6.03
CA SER A 41 9.90 9.35 4.66
C SER A 41 8.67 9.05 3.81
N SER A 42 8.07 10.07 3.24
CA SER A 42 6.91 9.98 2.35
C SER A 42 7.06 10.97 1.20
N THR A 43 6.24 10.83 0.17
CA THR A 43 6.32 11.73 -1.00
C THR A 43 6.05 13.18 -0.64
N ASP A 44 5.15 13.43 0.33
CA ASP A 44 4.78 14.78 0.74
C ASP A 44 5.87 15.51 1.52
N ASN A 45 6.73 14.80 2.26
CA ASN A 45 7.78 15.41 3.05
C ASN A 45 9.20 15.30 2.46
N LYS A 46 9.42 14.39 1.51
CA LYS A 46 10.74 14.19 0.87
C LYS A 46 10.78 14.68 -0.58
N TYR A 47 9.77 14.34 -1.39
CA TYR A 47 9.79 14.63 -2.83
C TYR A 47 9.11 15.95 -3.20
N TRP A 48 7.94 16.26 -2.63
CA TRP A 48 7.22 17.48 -2.98
C TRP A 48 7.95 18.78 -2.61
N PRO A 49 8.61 18.91 -1.44
CA PRO A 49 9.36 20.10 -1.13
C PRO A 49 10.48 20.35 -2.15
N GLU A 50 11.17 19.29 -2.56
CA GLU A 50 12.25 19.38 -3.54
C GLU A 50 11.72 19.72 -4.93
N ALA A 51 10.67 19.04 -5.39
CA ALA A 51 10.04 19.32 -6.67
C ALA A 51 9.59 20.78 -6.79
N LYS A 52 9.03 21.36 -5.72
CA LYS A 52 8.65 22.78 -5.67
C LYS A 52 9.82 23.73 -5.88
N LYS A 53 11.00 23.41 -5.34
CA LYS A 53 12.21 24.23 -5.55
C LYS A 53 12.60 24.30 -7.02
N TYR A 54 12.28 23.22 -7.79
CA TYR A 54 12.50 23.17 -9.24
C TYR A 54 11.29 23.61 -10.06
N GLY A 55 10.34 24.32 -9.47
CA GLY A 55 9.23 24.96 -10.17
C GLY A 55 7.96 24.11 -10.32
N ALA A 56 7.87 22.94 -9.68
CA ALA A 56 6.65 22.16 -9.71
C ALA A 56 5.52 22.85 -8.96
N THR A 57 4.34 22.92 -9.59
CA THR A 57 3.11 23.45 -8.98
C THR A 57 2.24 22.30 -8.50
N ILE A 58 1.79 22.35 -7.25
CA ILE A 58 0.85 21.39 -6.67
C ILE A 58 -0.52 22.04 -6.56
N ILE A 59 -1.51 21.42 -7.17
CA ILE A 59 -2.91 21.84 -7.08
C ILE A 59 -3.66 20.81 -6.23
N SER A 60 -3.80 21.07 -4.95
CA SER A 60 -4.56 20.24 -4.03
C SER A 60 -6.06 20.51 -4.10
N GLY A 61 -6.89 19.56 -3.66
CA GLY A 61 -8.34 19.67 -3.72
C GLY A 61 -8.90 19.70 -5.15
N ALA A 62 -8.11 19.20 -6.12
CA ALA A 62 -8.45 19.15 -7.54
C ALA A 62 -8.68 17.70 -7.96
N ARG A 63 -9.91 17.36 -8.30
CA ARG A 63 -10.30 16.02 -8.77
C ARG A 63 -10.31 16.00 -10.30
N VAL A 64 -9.30 15.37 -10.89
CA VAL A 64 -9.26 15.17 -12.34
C VAL A 64 -10.39 14.23 -12.75
N LYS A 65 -11.20 14.67 -13.72
CA LYS A 65 -12.35 13.91 -14.23
C LYS A 65 -12.14 13.40 -15.65
N LYS A 66 -11.28 14.06 -16.43
CA LYS A 66 -11.09 13.69 -17.84
C LYS A 66 -9.72 14.11 -18.35
N ILE A 67 -9.17 13.32 -19.26
CA ILE A 67 -8.00 13.66 -20.08
C ILE A 67 -8.53 14.23 -21.39
N ILE A 68 -8.04 15.41 -21.77
CA ILE A 68 -8.42 16.10 -23.01
C ILE A 68 -7.51 15.58 -24.13
N THR A 69 -8.11 15.25 -25.27
CA THR A 69 -7.39 14.86 -26.50
C THR A 69 -7.78 15.77 -27.66
N ASN A 70 -6.85 16.00 -28.58
CA ASN A 70 -7.12 16.70 -29.83
C ASN A 70 -7.66 15.76 -30.92
N ASN A 71 -7.90 16.30 -32.11
CA ASN A 71 -8.38 15.51 -33.26
C ASN A 71 -7.39 14.45 -33.74
N GLU A 72 -6.10 14.61 -33.44
CA GLU A 72 -5.02 13.68 -33.75
C GLU A 72 -4.87 12.60 -32.65
N GLN A 73 -5.81 12.55 -31.72
CA GLN A 73 -5.86 11.60 -30.58
C GLN A 73 -4.68 11.76 -29.59
N ARG A 74 -3.99 12.90 -29.59
CA ARG A 74 -2.93 13.20 -28.61
C ARG A 74 -3.54 13.86 -27.39
N ALA A 75 -3.06 13.47 -26.21
CA ALA A 75 -3.40 14.15 -24.96
C ALA A 75 -2.86 15.58 -24.97
N THR A 76 -3.71 16.55 -24.65
CA THR A 76 -3.37 17.99 -24.65
C THR A 76 -3.61 18.65 -23.31
N GLY A 77 -4.12 17.93 -22.33
CA GLY A 77 -4.39 18.46 -21.00
C GLY A 77 -5.33 17.59 -20.20
N VAL A 78 -5.83 18.17 -19.11
CA VAL A 78 -6.79 17.54 -18.22
C VAL A 78 -7.89 18.51 -17.83
N GLU A 79 -9.06 17.97 -17.55
CA GLU A 79 -10.19 18.66 -16.92
C GLU A 79 -10.36 18.17 -15.50
N TYR A 80 -10.47 19.08 -14.55
CA TYR A 80 -10.62 18.75 -13.14
C TYR A 80 -11.67 19.64 -12.46
N ILE A 81 -12.21 19.16 -11.35
CA ILE A 81 -13.15 19.89 -10.51
C ILE A 81 -12.41 20.40 -9.28
N LYS A 82 -12.53 21.68 -9.00
CA LYS A 82 -12.04 22.31 -7.77
C LYS A 82 -13.09 23.32 -7.28
N ASN A 83 -13.46 23.20 -6.00
CA ASN A 83 -14.49 24.03 -5.37
C ASN A 83 -15.81 24.09 -6.18
N GLY A 84 -16.24 22.95 -6.71
CA GLY A 84 -17.45 22.81 -7.52
C GLY A 84 -17.37 23.38 -8.94
N LYS A 85 -16.22 23.93 -9.35
CA LYS A 85 -16.00 24.47 -10.70
C LYS A 85 -15.17 23.52 -11.56
N GLU A 86 -15.56 23.39 -12.82
CA GLU A 86 -14.76 22.69 -13.83
C GLU A 86 -13.67 23.63 -14.37
N ILE A 87 -12.46 23.13 -14.41
CA ILE A 87 -11.27 23.89 -14.84
C ILE A 87 -10.45 22.96 -15.75
N SER A 88 -9.93 23.52 -16.84
CA SER A 88 -9.03 22.82 -17.76
C SER A 88 -7.62 23.37 -17.67
N ILE A 89 -6.64 22.50 -17.75
CA ILE A 89 -5.22 22.85 -17.88
C ILE A 89 -4.66 22.16 -19.11
N ASN A 90 -3.98 22.91 -19.95
CA ASN A 90 -3.27 22.39 -21.11
C ASN A 90 -1.86 21.92 -20.70
N ALA A 91 -1.41 20.84 -21.30
CA ALA A 91 -0.06 20.28 -21.11
C ALA A 91 0.38 19.55 -22.38
N ASN A 92 1.68 19.61 -22.66
CA ASN A 92 2.28 18.85 -23.79
C ASN A 92 2.37 17.37 -23.47
N ASN A 93 2.49 17.00 -22.19
CA ASN A 93 2.54 15.63 -21.71
C ASN A 93 1.64 15.48 -20.50
N VAL A 94 0.89 14.38 -20.43
CA VAL A 94 0.04 14.02 -19.29
C VAL A 94 0.49 12.70 -18.73
N VAL A 95 0.91 12.69 -17.47
CA VAL A 95 1.30 11.47 -16.74
C VAL A 95 0.17 11.08 -15.80
N ILE A 96 -0.31 9.86 -15.93
CA ILE A 96 -1.37 9.31 -15.06
C ILE A 96 -0.72 8.44 -14.01
N ALA A 97 -0.78 8.87 -12.75
CA ALA A 97 -0.21 8.16 -11.61
C ALA A 97 -1.25 8.03 -10.48
N CYS A 98 -2.46 7.57 -10.83
CA CYS A 98 -3.63 7.56 -9.95
C CYS A 98 -3.87 6.19 -9.28
N ASN A 99 -2.83 5.38 -9.09
CA ASN A 99 -2.89 3.94 -8.76
C ASN A 99 -3.65 3.11 -9.81
N ALA A 100 -3.73 1.80 -9.63
CA ALA A 100 -4.37 0.89 -10.60
C ALA A 100 -5.85 1.23 -10.81
N ILE A 101 -6.63 1.35 -9.73
CA ILE A 101 -8.07 1.62 -9.80
C ILE A 101 -8.35 3.02 -10.35
N GLY A 102 -7.67 4.03 -9.80
CA GLY A 102 -7.87 5.43 -10.20
C GLY A 102 -7.44 5.69 -11.64
N THR A 103 -6.36 5.07 -12.11
CA THR A 103 -5.88 5.16 -13.50
C THR A 103 -6.89 4.55 -14.46
N ALA A 104 -7.33 3.31 -14.21
CA ALA A 104 -8.33 2.64 -15.06
C ALA A 104 -9.64 3.42 -15.09
N ARG A 105 -10.11 3.91 -13.94
CA ARG A 105 -11.31 4.74 -13.84
C ARG A 105 -11.17 6.03 -14.67
N LEU A 106 -10.05 6.74 -14.55
CA LEU A 106 -9.84 8.00 -15.28
C LEU A 106 -9.79 7.75 -16.79
N LEU A 107 -9.14 6.69 -17.25
CA LEU A 107 -9.12 6.30 -18.66
C LEU A 107 -10.52 5.98 -19.18
N LEU A 108 -11.30 5.18 -18.46
CA LEU A 108 -12.69 4.86 -18.83
C LEU A 108 -13.60 6.09 -18.86
N MET A 109 -13.43 7.02 -17.90
CA MET A 109 -14.17 8.28 -17.87
C MET A 109 -13.74 9.27 -18.97
N SER A 110 -12.56 9.10 -19.56
CA SER A 110 -12.03 9.98 -20.61
C SER A 110 -12.54 9.59 -22.00
N SER A 111 -13.83 9.26 -22.10
CA SER A 111 -14.49 8.96 -23.36
C SER A 111 -14.62 10.22 -24.25
N SER A 112 -14.57 10.03 -25.57
CA SER A 112 -14.73 11.06 -26.58
C SER A 112 -15.29 10.46 -27.87
N ARG A 113 -15.54 11.29 -28.89
CA ARG A 113 -15.97 10.79 -30.21
C ARG A 113 -15.02 9.73 -30.79
N ASN A 114 -13.73 9.89 -30.58
CA ASN A 114 -12.70 8.98 -31.07
C ASN A 114 -12.37 7.85 -30.10
N HIS A 115 -12.81 7.94 -28.83
CA HIS A 115 -12.54 7.00 -27.76
C HIS A 115 -13.84 6.66 -27.00
N GLN A 116 -14.81 6.07 -27.70
CA GLN A 116 -16.16 5.84 -27.16
C GLN A 116 -16.16 4.97 -25.89
N ASN A 117 -15.26 4.01 -25.80
CA ASN A 117 -15.12 3.08 -24.65
C ASN A 117 -14.07 3.51 -23.64
N GLY A 118 -13.64 4.78 -23.66
CA GLY A 118 -12.56 5.31 -22.82
C GLY A 118 -11.23 5.43 -23.56
N LEU A 119 -10.36 6.28 -23.03
CA LEU A 119 -9.05 6.57 -23.61
C LEU A 119 -8.12 5.36 -23.45
N GLY A 120 -7.38 5.01 -24.53
CA GLY A 120 -6.45 3.87 -24.54
C GLY A 120 -7.13 2.50 -24.46
N ASN A 121 -8.45 2.42 -24.66
CA ASN A 121 -9.23 1.20 -24.48
C ASN A 121 -9.72 0.56 -25.80
N SER A 122 -8.94 0.63 -26.86
CA SER A 122 -9.25 -0.03 -28.14
C SER A 122 -9.32 -1.56 -28.03
N SER A 123 -8.57 -2.14 -27.11
CA SER A 123 -8.58 -3.58 -26.81
C SER A 123 -9.75 -4.03 -25.91
N GLY A 124 -10.44 -3.09 -25.24
CA GLY A 124 -11.44 -3.39 -24.21
C GLY A 124 -10.85 -3.92 -22.88
N LEU A 125 -9.53 -3.83 -22.70
CA LEU A 125 -8.85 -4.40 -21.53
C LEU A 125 -8.62 -3.40 -20.39
N VAL A 126 -8.86 -2.11 -20.60
CA VAL A 126 -8.73 -1.11 -19.53
C VAL A 126 -9.72 -1.43 -18.39
N GLY A 127 -9.18 -1.61 -17.21
CA GLY A 127 -9.95 -1.99 -16.02
C GLY A 127 -10.19 -3.49 -15.85
N LYS A 128 -9.88 -4.33 -16.83
CA LYS A 128 -9.97 -5.79 -16.71
C LYS A 128 -8.79 -6.37 -15.91
N ASN A 129 -8.96 -7.63 -15.49
CA ASN A 129 -7.93 -8.39 -14.77
C ASN A 129 -7.50 -7.70 -13.46
N LEU A 130 -8.44 -7.14 -12.73
CA LEU A 130 -8.16 -6.57 -11.41
C LEU A 130 -7.70 -7.67 -10.46
N MET A 131 -6.53 -7.48 -9.87
CA MET A 131 -5.92 -8.41 -8.93
C MET A 131 -5.63 -7.70 -7.62
N PHE A 132 -5.88 -8.41 -6.51
CA PHE A 132 -5.45 -8.01 -5.18
C PHE A 132 -4.60 -9.12 -4.59
N HIS A 133 -3.65 -8.78 -3.73
CA HIS A 133 -2.96 -9.80 -2.97
C HIS A 133 -3.91 -10.48 -1.97
N PRO A 134 -4.14 -11.80 -2.07
CA PRO A 134 -4.67 -12.54 -0.94
C PRO A 134 -3.75 -12.35 0.27
N TYR A 135 -4.33 -11.98 1.39
CA TYR A 135 -3.57 -11.56 2.56
C TYR A 135 -4.02 -12.33 3.79
N SER A 136 -3.08 -12.99 4.45
CA SER A 136 -3.33 -13.74 5.67
C SER A 136 -2.34 -13.35 6.76
N PHE A 137 -2.77 -13.48 8.01
CA PHE A 137 -1.91 -13.29 9.17
C PHE A 137 -1.82 -14.58 9.99
N ILE A 138 -0.60 -14.92 10.40
CA ILE A 138 -0.34 -15.93 11.40
C ILE A 138 0.34 -15.24 12.57
N ARG A 139 -0.21 -15.40 13.77
CA ARG A 139 0.35 -14.83 14.99
C ARG A 139 0.62 -15.91 15.99
N GLY A 140 1.72 -15.77 16.71
CA GLY A 140 2.07 -16.62 17.84
C GLY A 140 2.32 -15.79 19.08
N ARG A 141 1.81 -16.25 20.21
CA ARG A 141 2.17 -15.73 21.53
C ARG A 141 3.36 -16.51 22.05
N PHE A 142 4.36 -15.81 22.53
CA PHE A 142 5.59 -16.35 23.09
C PHE A 142 5.53 -16.21 24.61
N GLU A 143 6.07 -17.20 25.30
CA GLU A 143 6.23 -17.15 26.75
C GLU A 143 7.35 -16.18 27.15
N GLY A 144 7.22 -15.57 28.33
CA GLY A 144 8.20 -14.67 28.91
C GLY A 144 7.99 -13.20 28.53
N GLU A 145 8.95 -12.36 28.88
CA GLU A 145 8.94 -10.91 28.58
C GLU A 145 9.74 -10.61 27.32
N ASN A 146 9.07 -10.55 26.18
CA ASN A 146 9.76 -10.45 24.88
C ASN A 146 9.92 -9.03 24.32
N LYS A 147 9.13 -8.07 24.73
CA LYS A 147 9.16 -6.67 24.26
C LYS A 147 9.20 -6.51 22.73
N PHE A 148 8.45 -7.36 22.01
CA PHE A 148 8.40 -7.29 20.53
C PHE A 148 7.82 -6.00 19.98
N PHE A 149 7.29 -5.12 20.81
CA PHE A 149 6.90 -3.78 20.44
C PHE A 149 8.08 -2.83 20.22
N ASN A 150 9.29 -3.14 20.69
CA ASN A 150 10.46 -2.29 20.53
C ASN A 150 11.01 -2.31 19.10
N GLY A 151 11.39 -1.16 18.59
CA GLY A 151 12.05 -0.96 17.29
C GLY A 151 11.14 -0.34 16.21
N PRO A 152 11.59 -0.26 14.94
CA PRO A 152 10.86 0.41 13.88
C PRO A 152 9.50 -0.24 13.64
N THR A 153 8.51 0.56 13.27
CA THR A 153 7.19 0.08 12.84
C THR A 153 7.27 -0.57 11.45
N ALA A 154 6.22 -1.24 11.07
CA ALA A 154 6.09 -2.00 9.83
C ALA A 154 6.85 -3.33 9.83
N ASN A 155 7.08 -3.87 8.66
CA ASN A 155 7.75 -5.15 8.47
C ASN A 155 9.23 -5.02 8.85
N ILE A 156 9.72 -5.94 9.65
CA ILE A 156 11.11 -5.93 10.14
C ILE A 156 11.99 -6.94 9.41
N LEU A 157 11.37 -7.96 8.83
CA LEU A 157 12.05 -9.03 8.15
C LEU A 157 11.16 -9.57 7.03
N MET A 158 11.76 -9.88 5.90
CA MET A 158 11.09 -10.50 4.76
C MET A 158 11.74 -11.83 4.38
N SER A 159 10.92 -12.73 3.86
CA SER A 159 11.37 -13.93 3.17
C SER A 159 10.55 -14.12 1.89
N GLN A 160 11.25 -14.35 0.79
CA GLN A 160 10.70 -14.76 -0.49
C GLN A 160 11.05 -16.21 -0.84
N GLN A 161 11.28 -17.02 0.16
CA GLN A 161 11.58 -18.44 -0.02
C GLN A 161 10.57 -19.17 -0.90
N PHE A 162 9.32 -18.72 -0.86
CA PHE A 162 8.20 -19.32 -1.58
C PHE A 162 7.65 -18.42 -2.69
N TYR A 163 8.43 -17.43 -3.14
CA TYR A 163 7.98 -16.45 -4.11
C TYR A 163 7.83 -17.05 -5.51
N GLU A 164 8.81 -17.82 -5.95
CA GLU A 164 8.78 -18.44 -7.27
C GLU A 164 7.85 -19.65 -7.32
N THR A 165 7.18 -19.85 -8.46
CA THR A 165 6.38 -21.05 -8.70
C THR A 165 7.25 -22.30 -8.72
N ASP A 166 6.93 -23.25 -7.87
CA ASP A 166 7.57 -24.58 -7.83
C ASP A 166 6.51 -25.65 -7.96
N LYS A 167 6.58 -26.43 -9.03
CA LYS A 167 5.62 -27.49 -9.35
C LYS A 167 5.56 -28.60 -8.31
N ASN A 168 6.60 -28.76 -7.50
CA ASN A 168 6.67 -29.79 -6.47
C ASN A 168 5.94 -29.40 -5.18
N ARG A 169 5.51 -28.15 -5.04
CA ARG A 169 4.82 -27.67 -3.83
C ARG A 169 3.33 -28.00 -3.76
N GLY A 170 2.73 -28.48 -4.84
CA GLY A 170 1.31 -28.80 -4.87
C GLY A 170 0.37 -27.57 -4.97
N PHE A 171 0.91 -26.38 -5.18
CA PHE A 171 0.16 -25.16 -5.47
C PHE A 171 0.82 -24.34 -6.57
N VAL A 172 0.03 -23.50 -7.22
CA VAL A 172 0.48 -22.62 -8.30
C VAL A 172 0.76 -21.24 -7.73
N ARG A 173 1.80 -20.56 -8.28
CA ARG A 173 2.28 -19.23 -7.88
C ARG A 173 3.00 -19.24 -6.54
N GLY A 174 3.23 -18.06 -5.99
CA GLY A 174 4.06 -17.91 -4.81
C GLY A 174 3.47 -16.95 -3.78
N PHE A 175 4.22 -16.78 -2.70
CA PHE A 175 3.90 -15.82 -1.66
C PHE A 175 5.18 -15.32 -0.98
N SER A 176 5.09 -14.13 -0.40
CA SER A 176 6.12 -13.59 0.49
C SER A 176 5.67 -13.66 1.94
N LEU A 177 6.63 -13.83 2.83
CA LEU A 177 6.45 -13.74 4.26
C LEU A 177 7.03 -12.41 4.75
N GLN A 178 6.25 -11.65 5.48
CA GLN A 178 6.71 -10.42 6.11
C GLN A 178 6.47 -10.53 7.61
N MET A 179 7.54 -10.46 8.39
CA MET A 179 7.41 -10.48 9.84
C MET A 179 6.81 -9.15 10.30
N VAL A 180 5.66 -9.24 10.95
CA VAL A 180 4.96 -8.10 11.50
C VAL A 180 4.98 -8.13 13.02
N ARG A 181 5.15 -6.97 13.61
CA ARG A 181 5.04 -6.82 15.05
C ARG A 181 3.60 -6.80 15.47
N ASN A 182 3.42 -7.04 16.76
CA ASN A 182 2.13 -6.86 17.37
C ASN A 182 1.67 -5.39 17.30
N HIS A 183 0.38 -5.23 17.42
CA HIS A 183 -0.26 -3.92 17.56
C HIS A 183 0.25 -3.17 18.80
N GLY A 184 0.08 -1.85 18.80
CA GLY A 184 0.29 -1.04 19.98
C GLY A 184 -0.69 -1.40 21.11
N PRO A 185 -0.52 -0.83 22.32
CA PRO A 185 -1.29 -1.21 23.48
C PRO A 185 -2.80 -1.08 23.27
N ALA A 186 -3.26 -0.02 22.61
CA ALA A 186 -4.69 0.19 22.37
C ALA A 186 -5.30 -0.93 21.50
N MET A 187 -4.63 -1.31 20.41
CA MET A 187 -5.14 -2.39 19.55
C MET A 187 -5.03 -3.76 20.24
N THR A 188 -3.97 -4.00 21.01
CA THR A 188 -3.87 -5.23 21.81
C THR A 188 -5.03 -5.32 22.80
N ALA A 189 -5.37 -4.25 23.48
CA ALA A 189 -6.50 -4.23 24.41
C ALA A 189 -7.85 -4.46 23.70
N LEU A 190 -8.03 -3.88 22.51
CA LEU A 190 -9.29 -4.02 21.73
C LEU A 190 -9.48 -5.42 21.12
N GLU A 191 -8.41 -6.16 20.90
CA GLU A 191 -8.46 -7.53 20.35
C GLU A 191 -8.73 -8.61 21.43
N LEU A 192 -8.67 -8.25 22.69
CA LEU A 192 -8.88 -9.17 23.81
C LEU A 192 -10.32 -9.09 24.32
N ASP A 193 -10.80 -10.18 24.86
CA ASP A 193 -12.13 -10.23 25.48
C ASP A 193 -12.23 -9.29 26.69
N TRP A 194 -13.28 -8.51 26.72
CA TRP A 194 -13.57 -7.63 27.85
C TRP A 194 -14.15 -8.42 29.03
N GLY A 195 -13.65 -8.15 30.21
CA GLY A 195 -14.13 -8.81 31.42
C GLY A 195 -13.10 -8.81 32.52
N GLU A 196 -13.35 -9.62 33.54
CA GLU A 196 -12.54 -9.70 34.76
C GLU A 196 -11.06 -10.00 34.48
N ASN A 197 -10.78 -10.85 33.51
CA ASN A 197 -9.42 -11.27 33.14
C ASN A 197 -8.75 -10.40 32.07
N HIS A 198 -9.35 -9.30 31.66
CA HIS A 198 -8.83 -8.47 30.56
C HIS A 198 -7.42 -7.94 30.81
N HIS A 199 -7.12 -7.49 32.03
CA HIS A 199 -5.80 -6.96 32.38
C HIS A 199 -4.73 -8.05 32.41
N GLU A 200 -5.07 -9.23 32.88
CA GLU A 200 -4.15 -10.38 32.88
C GLU A 200 -3.83 -10.80 31.44
N GLN A 201 -4.84 -10.99 30.60
CA GLN A 201 -4.69 -11.30 29.18
C GLN A 201 -3.88 -10.23 28.44
N PHE A 202 -4.10 -8.94 28.77
CA PHE A 202 -3.31 -7.85 28.20
C PHE A 202 -1.83 -7.96 28.57
N SER A 203 -1.53 -8.19 29.84
CA SER A 203 -0.17 -8.31 30.37
C SER A 203 0.58 -9.50 29.75
N GLU A 204 -0.11 -10.60 29.50
CA GLU A 204 0.43 -11.77 28.83
C GLU A 204 0.63 -11.57 27.32
N SER A 205 -0.19 -10.77 26.69
CA SER A 205 -0.23 -10.62 25.23
C SER A 205 0.62 -9.44 24.75
N PHE A 206 0.58 -8.31 25.45
CA PHE A 206 1.28 -7.10 25.05
C PHE A 206 2.80 -7.30 25.09
N GLY A 207 3.43 -7.12 23.94
CA GLY A 207 4.88 -7.33 23.79
C GLY A 207 5.30 -8.78 23.54
N ASN A 208 4.40 -9.74 23.67
CA ASN A 208 4.69 -11.17 23.54
C ASN A 208 4.12 -11.80 22.26
N ILE A 209 3.44 -11.03 21.42
CA ILE A 209 2.90 -11.50 20.15
C ILE A 209 3.79 -11.06 19.01
N LEU A 210 4.14 -12.01 18.15
CA LEU A 210 4.85 -11.78 16.90
C LEU A 210 4.14 -12.59 15.80
N GLY A 211 4.13 -12.06 14.59
CA GLY A 211 3.45 -12.75 13.50
C GLY A 211 4.07 -12.55 12.14
N PHE A 212 3.46 -13.20 11.17
CA PHE A 212 3.75 -13.04 9.76
C PHE A 212 2.50 -12.62 9.02
N SER A 213 2.65 -11.66 8.15
CA SER A 213 1.75 -11.48 7.03
C SER A 213 2.23 -12.35 5.87
N ILE A 214 1.30 -13.06 5.28
CA ILE A 214 1.49 -13.86 4.09
C ILE A 214 0.83 -13.10 2.96
N ILE A 215 1.62 -12.68 1.99
CA ILE A 215 1.14 -11.94 0.82
C ILE A 215 1.29 -12.86 -0.38
N ALA A 216 0.18 -13.37 -0.87
CA ALA A 216 0.15 -14.29 -2.00
C ALA A 216 -0.21 -13.58 -3.31
N GLU A 217 0.08 -14.22 -4.42
CA GLU A 217 -0.33 -13.76 -5.75
C GLU A 217 -1.78 -14.12 -6.04
N ASP A 218 -2.48 -13.21 -6.72
CA ASP A 218 -3.82 -13.44 -7.26
C ASP A 218 -3.76 -13.85 -8.73
N LEU A 219 -4.87 -14.32 -9.28
CA LEU A 219 -5.02 -14.67 -10.69
C LEU A 219 -5.66 -13.52 -11.48
N ALA A 220 -5.11 -13.26 -12.66
CA ALA A 220 -5.70 -12.33 -13.60
C ALA A 220 -6.93 -12.97 -14.26
N GLU A 221 -8.11 -12.53 -13.86
CA GLU A 221 -9.38 -13.00 -14.41
C GLU A 221 -10.20 -11.82 -14.96
N GLU A 222 -10.67 -11.90 -16.20
CA GLU A 222 -11.42 -10.82 -16.84
C GLU A 222 -12.73 -10.47 -16.13
N LYS A 223 -13.31 -11.39 -15.37
CA LYS A 223 -14.51 -11.15 -14.56
C LYS A 223 -14.25 -10.17 -13.40
N ASN A 224 -12.99 -10.01 -12.98
CA ASN A 224 -12.57 -9.05 -11.99
C ASN A 224 -12.21 -7.75 -12.73
N TYR A 225 -13.03 -6.74 -12.62
CA TYR A 225 -12.84 -5.51 -13.38
C TYR A 225 -13.32 -4.26 -12.65
N ILE A 226 -12.82 -3.14 -13.12
CA ILE A 226 -13.25 -1.79 -12.75
C ILE A 226 -14.25 -1.32 -13.79
N SER A 227 -15.39 -0.86 -13.35
CA SER A 227 -16.39 -0.18 -14.18
C SER A 227 -16.65 1.24 -13.70
N VAL A 228 -17.23 2.05 -14.56
CA VAL A 228 -17.64 3.41 -14.25
C VAL A 228 -19.16 3.46 -14.32
N ASP A 229 -19.80 3.99 -13.27
CA ASP A 229 -21.22 4.25 -13.25
C ASP A 229 -21.53 5.51 -14.10
N SER A 230 -22.66 5.52 -14.75
CA SER A 230 -23.14 6.63 -15.55
C SER A 230 -23.69 7.81 -14.74
N ARG A 231 -23.77 7.65 -13.41
CA ARG A 231 -24.28 8.67 -12.46
C ARG A 231 -23.23 9.67 -12.04
#